data_8e463c8007dcc5d7cc3bc69f30f18d13
#
_entry.id   8e463c8007dcc5d7cc3bc69f30f18d13
#
_cell.length_a   1.000
_cell.length_b   1.000
_cell.length_c   1.000
_cell.angle_alpha   90.00
_cell.angle_beta   90.00
_cell.angle_gamma   90.00
#
_symmetry.space_group_name_H-M   'P 1'
#
loop_
_entity.id
_entity.type
_entity.pdbx_description
1 polymer ?
#
loop_
_entity_poly.entity_id
_entity_poly.type
_entity_poly.pdbx_seq_one_letter_code
_entity_poly.pdbx_strand_id
1 'polypeptide(L)'
;MENREYIKTGSQVYWRTLFIIFLGSMAAFGAEYCVQPIISVIASSFGLNAVQGSLAVSLGLVGMSVAMLLIAGLAPRFDRKLATAVGLIGAAILTIMIGFSGSFEAILGMRLIQGLLLAAFPSLIIAYINEEFEPFNVGTVIGIYISGTTVGGLFGRLVVSAITDFVSWRMGLIVIGILYLAVGIAFFMLLPKPKYQRKRQSGGLQLIKTFHTALANKKLLWIYLVAFLIMGSFVAVFNFISYVLLAPPYSLSQTVVGLLFVVYLFGTFSSTYMGRLSDQHGNGRVLILGLLIMLTGGLLSLLQPLVFKFIGLAIFTFGMLGSHSVACGWVGKLNQGDKAQSSSMYMFFYYAGASSLGTLGGVFLESYGWSGVIGMVAAAVIICLLVVVRLELAVSQHLLWHH
;
A
#
# COMPACT_ATOMS: atom_id res chain seq x y z
N MET A 1 -32.91 20.30 -1.69
CA MET A 1 -31.80 19.67 -0.95
C MET A 1 -32.44 18.67 -0.02
N GLU A 2 -32.24 17.34 -0.26
CA GLU A 2 -32.73 16.33 0.69
C GLU A 2 -32.11 16.58 2.07
N ASN A 3 -32.94 16.58 3.11
CA ASN A 3 -32.50 16.71 4.51
C ASN A 3 -31.72 15.44 4.87
N ARG A 4 -30.40 15.41 4.58
CA ARG A 4 -29.53 14.26 4.89
C ARG A 4 -29.14 14.32 6.37
N GLU A 5 -29.48 13.27 7.10
CA GLU A 5 -29.01 13.09 8.48
C GLU A 5 -27.63 12.47 8.47
N TYR A 6 -26.60 13.31 8.29
CA TYR A 6 -25.20 12.88 8.40
C TYR A 6 -24.85 12.47 9.84
N ILE A 7 -23.75 11.72 9.98
CA ILE A 7 -23.14 11.46 11.28
C ILE A 7 -22.58 12.80 11.80
N LYS A 8 -23.27 13.37 12.82
CA LYS A 8 -22.97 14.70 13.38
C LYS A 8 -21.68 14.65 14.17
N THR A 9 -20.81 15.62 13.91
CA THR A 9 -19.56 15.86 14.64
C THR A 9 -19.79 15.96 16.15
N GLY A 10 -18.91 15.33 16.93
CA GLY A 10 -18.96 15.34 18.39
C GLY A 10 -19.98 14.39 19.00
N SER A 11 -20.86 13.75 18.21
CA SER A 11 -21.79 12.75 18.72
C SER A 11 -21.08 11.46 19.17
N GLN A 12 -21.68 10.69 20.06
CA GLN A 12 -21.16 9.38 20.47
C GLN A 12 -21.01 8.43 19.26
N VAL A 13 -21.94 8.51 18.29
CA VAL A 13 -21.89 7.74 17.05
C VAL A 13 -20.67 8.15 16.20
N TYR A 14 -20.36 9.45 16.14
CA TYR A 14 -19.19 9.98 15.42
C TYR A 14 -17.89 9.38 15.97
N TRP A 15 -17.62 9.52 17.26
CA TRP A 15 -16.40 9.02 17.88
C TRP A 15 -16.25 7.50 17.77
N ARG A 16 -17.36 6.77 17.99
CA ARG A 16 -17.40 5.32 17.81
C ARG A 16 -17.07 4.91 16.37
N THR A 17 -17.62 5.62 15.38
CA THR A 17 -17.39 5.34 13.96
C THR A 17 -15.96 5.66 13.57
N LEU A 18 -15.38 6.77 14.04
CA LEU A 18 -13.98 7.09 13.81
C LEU A 18 -13.05 6.00 14.37
N PHE A 19 -13.29 5.58 15.60
CA PHE A 19 -12.48 4.56 16.26
C PHE A 19 -12.53 3.24 15.51
N ILE A 20 -13.70 2.79 15.09
CA ILE A 20 -13.83 1.53 14.40
C ILE A 20 -13.29 1.58 12.95
N ILE A 21 -13.36 2.74 12.26
CA ILE A 21 -12.70 2.96 10.97
C ILE A 21 -11.18 2.87 11.14
N PHE A 22 -10.62 3.50 12.18
CA PHE A 22 -9.20 3.43 12.49
C PHE A 22 -8.74 1.98 12.73
N LEU A 23 -9.44 1.23 13.60
CA LEU A 23 -9.13 -0.17 13.89
C LEU A 23 -9.30 -1.08 12.67
N GLY A 24 -10.36 -0.88 11.87
CA GLY A 24 -10.58 -1.62 10.63
C GLY A 24 -9.47 -1.38 9.61
N SER A 25 -9.02 -0.12 9.47
CA SER A 25 -7.88 0.24 8.62
C SER A 25 -6.60 -0.42 9.12
N MET A 26 -6.39 -0.42 10.45
CA MET A 26 -5.26 -1.07 11.08
C MET A 26 -5.26 -2.57 10.81
N ALA A 27 -6.41 -3.24 10.94
CA ALA A 27 -6.53 -4.67 10.70
C ALA A 27 -6.33 -5.02 9.21
N ALA A 28 -6.91 -4.24 8.28
CA ALA A 28 -6.80 -4.49 6.84
C ALA A 28 -5.35 -4.44 6.37
N PHE A 29 -4.65 -3.34 6.65
CA PHE A 29 -3.27 -3.16 6.18
C PHE A 29 -2.26 -3.93 7.03
N GLY A 30 -2.57 -4.16 8.30
CA GLY A 30 -1.79 -5.06 9.15
C GLY A 30 -1.82 -6.49 8.64
N ALA A 31 -2.98 -7.03 8.27
CA ALA A 31 -3.13 -8.38 7.72
C ALA A 31 -2.42 -8.52 6.35
N GLU A 32 -2.46 -7.48 5.50
CA GLU A 32 -1.77 -7.52 4.21
C GLU A 32 -0.26 -7.62 4.37
N TYR A 33 0.31 -6.82 5.27
CA TYR A 33 1.76 -6.63 5.35
C TYR A 33 2.46 -7.39 6.50
N CYS A 34 1.74 -8.07 7.40
CA CYS A 34 2.34 -8.78 8.54
C CYS A 34 3.34 -9.89 8.15
N VAL A 35 3.19 -10.46 6.96
CA VAL A 35 4.08 -11.51 6.42
C VAL A 35 5.41 -10.94 5.95
N GLN A 36 5.47 -9.66 5.57
CA GLN A 36 6.65 -9.07 4.92
C GLN A 36 7.96 -9.20 5.71
N PRO A 37 8.04 -8.92 7.01
CA PRO A 37 9.31 -9.05 7.75
C PRO A 37 9.76 -10.49 7.95
N ILE A 38 8.86 -11.45 7.84
CA ILE A 38 9.12 -12.87 8.11
C ILE A 38 9.27 -13.71 6.83
N ILE A 39 9.36 -13.09 5.66
CA ILE A 39 9.49 -13.79 4.37
C ILE A 39 10.67 -14.77 4.38
N SER A 40 11.83 -14.33 4.89
CA SER A 40 13.03 -15.15 4.96
C SER A 40 12.86 -16.37 5.88
N VAL A 41 12.15 -16.20 6.99
CA VAL A 41 11.85 -17.29 7.94
C VAL A 41 10.87 -18.31 7.34
N ILE A 42 9.84 -17.82 6.64
CA ILE A 42 8.91 -18.70 5.91
C ILE A 42 9.66 -19.45 4.81
N ALA A 43 10.45 -18.76 3.98
CA ALA A 43 11.22 -19.36 2.90
C ALA A 43 12.14 -20.48 3.42
N SER A 44 12.89 -20.23 4.49
CA SER A 44 13.77 -21.23 5.11
C SER A 44 12.99 -22.43 5.66
N SER A 45 11.80 -22.21 6.22
CA SER A 45 10.96 -23.30 6.77
C SER A 45 10.47 -24.30 5.72
N PHE A 46 10.40 -23.87 4.45
CA PHE A 46 9.96 -24.71 3.33
C PHE A 46 11.11 -25.02 2.34
N GLY A 47 12.36 -24.65 2.66
CA GLY A 47 13.52 -24.88 1.77
C GLY A 47 13.46 -24.10 0.46
N LEU A 48 12.87 -22.88 0.49
CA LEU A 48 12.64 -22.06 -0.69
C LEU A 48 13.72 -20.98 -0.83
N ASN A 49 13.91 -20.54 -2.06
CA ASN A 49 14.76 -19.40 -2.35
C ASN A 49 14.05 -18.05 -2.08
N ALA A 50 14.78 -16.93 -2.19
CA ALA A 50 14.26 -15.60 -1.88
C ALA A 50 13.11 -15.19 -2.83
N VAL A 51 13.21 -15.54 -4.12
CA VAL A 51 12.16 -15.27 -5.12
C VAL A 51 10.86 -15.98 -4.73
N GLN A 52 10.94 -17.27 -4.44
CA GLN A 52 9.79 -18.06 -4.06
C GLN A 52 9.15 -17.53 -2.77
N GLY A 53 9.97 -17.26 -1.74
CA GLY A 53 9.50 -16.72 -0.47
C GLY A 53 8.73 -15.40 -0.63
N SER A 54 9.18 -14.52 -1.51
CA SER A 54 8.54 -13.21 -1.76
C SER A 54 7.12 -13.33 -2.35
N LEU A 55 6.78 -14.47 -2.98
CA LEU A 55 5.44 -14.73 -3.51
C LEU A 55 4.37 -14.68 -2.42
N ALA A 56 4.73 -14.99 -1.16
CA ALA A 56 3.80 -14.88 -0.02
C ALA A 56 3.28 -13.44 0.20
N VAL A 57 4.04 -12.41 -0.17
CA VAL A 57 3.58 -11.01 -0.17
C VAL A 57 2.96 -10.65 -1.51
N SER A 58 3.64 -11.00 -2.60
CA SER A 58 3.27 -10.57 -3.95
C SER A 58 1.89 -11.05 -4.38
N LEU A 59 1.48 -12.29 -4.03
CA LEU A 59 0.15 -12.80 -4.39
C LEU A 59 -0.98 -12.09 -3.61
N GLY A 60 -0.76 -11.68 -2.37
CA GLY A 60 -1.69 -10.81 -1.66
C GLY A 60 -1.91 -9.49 -2.40
N LEU A 61 -0.81 -8.85 -2.82
CA LEU A 61 -0.86 -7.59 -3.56
C LEU A 61 -1.48 -7.75 -4.96
N VAL A 62 -1.25 -8.89 -5.65
CA VAL A 62 -1.96 -9.22 -6.92
C VAL A 62 -3.46 -9.31 -6.68
N GLY A 63 -3.87 -10.11 -5.69
CA GLY A 63 -5.28 -10.24 -5.32
C GLY A 63 -5.92 -8.88 -5.03
N MET A 64 -5.24 -8.05 -4.23
CA MET A 64 -5.71 -6.72 -3.87
C MET A 64 -5.82 -5.81 -5.10
N SER A 65 -4.83 -5.77 -5.99
CA SER A 65 -4.84 -4.92 -7.18
C SER A 65 -5.97 -5.29 -8.14
N VAL A 66 -6.14 -6.58 -8.43
CA VAL A 66 -7.20 -7.08 -9.31
C VAL A 66 -8.59 -6.79 -8.72
N ALA A 67 -8.78 -7.07 -7.42
CA ALA A 67 -10.07 -6.85 -6.78
C ALA A 67 -10.42 -5.36 -6.66
N MET A 68 -9.47 -4.46 -6.43
CA MET A 68 -9.72 -3.01 -6.41
C MET A 68 -10.31 -2.51 -7.73
N LEU A 69 -9.83 -3.03 -8.87
CA LEU A 69 -10.40 -2.70 -10.17
C LEU A 69 -11.84 -3.22 -10.34
N LEU A 70 -12.08 -4.47 -9.94
CA LEU A 70 -13.41 -5.07 -10.01
C LEU A 70 -14.40 -4.35 -9.09
N ILE A 71 -13.98 -4.04 -7.88
CA ILE A 71 -14.82 -3.34 -6.89
C ILE A 71 -15.14 -1.92 -7.36
N ALA A 72 -14.21 -1.19 -7.98
CA ALA A 72 -14.47 0.15 -8.52
C ALA A 72 -15.68 0.18 -9.47
N GLY A 73 -15.88 -0.87 -10.26
CA GLY A 73 -17.05 -1.01 -11.15
C GLY A 73 -18.29 -1.63 -10.50
N LEU A 74 -18.13 -2.39 -9.44
CA LEU A 74 -19.21 -3.13 -8.78
C LEU A 74 -19.64 -2.51 -7.44
N ALA A 75 -18.91 -1.52 -6.93
CA ALA A 75 -19.13 -0.88 -5.63
C ALA A 75 -20.60 -0.49 -5.34
N PRO A 76 -21.39 -0.01 -6.32
CA PRO A 76 -22.79 0.34 -6.07
C PRO A 76 -23.70 -0.84 -5.76
N ARG A 77 -23.26 -2.07 -6.03
CA ARG A 77 -24.04 -3.31 -5.84
C ARG A 77 -23.84 -3.94 -4.47
N PHE A 78 -22.74 -3.57 -3.77
CA PHE A 78 -22.41 -4.15 -2.48
C PHE A 78 -22.92 -3.29 -1.32
N ASP A 79 -23.52 -3.94 -0.31
CA ASP A 79 -23.66 -3.31 1.01
C ASP A 79 -22.24 -3.05 1.57
N ARG A 80 -21.92 -1.77 1.73
CA ARG A 80 -20.55 -1.34 2.09
C ARG A 80 -20.12 -1.87 3.44
N LYS A 81 -21.04 -1.84 4.43
CA LYS A 81 -20.77 -2.38 5.76
C LYS A 81 -20.51 -3.88 5.72
N LEU A 82 -21.40 -4.61 5.05
CA LEU A 82 -21.29 -6.08 4.97
C LEU A 82 -20.05 -6.50 4.20
N ALA A 83 -19.79 -5.90 3.03
CA ALA A 83 -18.66 -6.28 2.18
C ALA A 83 -17.32 -5.98 2.85
N THR A 84 -17.17 -4.82 3.52
CA THR A 84 -15.95 -4.48 4.25
C THR A 84 -15.74 -5.39 5.47
N ALA A 85 -16.80 -5.70 6.21
CA ALA A 85 -16.72 -6.59 7.36
C ALA A 85 -16.36 -8.04 6.95
N VAL A 86 -16.99 -8.57 5.89
CA VAL A 86 -16.66 -9.88 5.32
C VAL A 86 -15.21 -9.91 4.85
N GLY A 87 -14.73 -8.82 4.21
CA GLY A 87 -13.34 -8.68 3.82
C GLY A 87 -12.38 -8.78 5.00
N LEU A 88 -12.63 -8.04 6.07
CA LEU A 88 -11.80 -8.05 7.28
C LEU A 88 -11.82 -9.40 7.99
N ILE A 89 -13.01 -9.95 8.23
CA ILE A 89 -13.19 -11.23 8.94
C ILE A 89 -12.57 -12.37 8.12
N GLY A 90 -12.84 -12.43 6.82
CA GLY A 90 -12.30 -13.46 5.95
C GLY A 90 -10.77 -13.39 5.87
N ALA A 91 -10.20 -12.19 5.75
CA ALA A 91 -8.76 -12.00 5.75
C ALA A 91 -8.10 -12.41 7.08
N ALA A 92 -8.74 -12.11 8.20
CA ALA A 92 -8.27 -12.52 9.53
C ALA A 92 -8.29 -14.04 9.70
N ILE A 93 -9.36 -14.72 9.27
CA ILE A 93 -9.46 -16.18 9.27
C ILE A 93 -8.35 -16.78 8.39
N LEU A 94 -8.12 -16.25 7.19
CA LEU A 94 -7.04 -16.71 6.32
C LEU A 94 -5.66 -16.49 6.95
N THR A 95 -5.45 -15.37 7.68
CA THR A 95 -4.19 -15.15 8.42
C THR A 95 -3.96 -16.25 9.46
N ILE A 96 -5.00 -16.63 10.20
CA ILE A 96 -4.94 -17.75 11.16
C ILE A 96 -4.63 -19.08 10.44
N MET A 97 -5.35 -19.36 9.34
CA MET A 97 -5.16 -20.59 8.56
C MET A 97 -3.75 -20.71 7.97
N ILE A 98 -3.14 -19.61 7.54
CA ILE A 98 -1.75 -19.56 7.08
C ILE A 98 -0.81 -20.04 8.20
N GLY A 99 -1.05 -19.64 9.45
CA GLY A 99 -0.27 -20.09 10.60
C GLY A 99 -0.33 -21.63 10.84
N PHE A 100 -1.42 -22.27 10.44
CA PHE A 100 -1.57 -23.72 10.51
C PHE A 100 -1.13 -24.47 9.25
N SER A 101 -0.77 -23.76 8.18
CA SER A 101 -0.49 -24.40 6.90
C SER A 101 0.80 -25.22 6.92
N GLY A 102 0.73 -26.44 6.38
CA GLY A 102 1.87 -27.32 6.15
C GLY A 102 2.45 -27.24 4.73
N SER A 103 1.79 -26.52 3.80
CA SER A 103 2.19 -26.39 2.39
C SER A 103 2.33 -24.92 2.00
N PHE A 104 3.39 -24.62 1.26
CA PHE A 104 3.63 -23.26 0.78
C PHE A 104 2.63 -22.86 -0.31
N GLU A 105 2.24 -23.79 -1.17
CA GLU A 105 1.23 -23.60 -2.23
C GLU A 105 -0.12 -23.19 -1.62
N ALA A 106 -0.50 -23.84 -0.48
CA ALA A 106 -1.71 -23.45 0.25
C ALA A 106 -1.59 -22.04 0.82
N ILE A 107 -0.42 -21.66 1.33
CA ILE A 107 -0.15 -20.26 1.76
C ILE A 107 -0.36 -19.30 0.60
N LEU A 108 0.19 -19.59 -0.58
CA LEU A 108 0.05 -18.74 -1.76
C LEU A 108 -1.42 -18.58 -2.18
N GLY A 109 -2.19 -19.66 -2.20
CA GLY A 109 -3.63 -19.62 -2.49
C GLY A 109 -4.39 -18.77 -1.47
N MET A 110 -4.11 -18.97 -0.18
CA MET A 110 -4.72 -18.18 0.90
C MET A 110 -4.35 -16.70 0.81
N ARG A 111 -3.09 -16.35 0.48
CA ARG A 111 -2.64 -14.97 0.30
C ARG A 111 -3.36 -14.28 -0.87
N LEU A 112 -3.53 -14.99 -2.01
CA LEU A 112 -4.28 -14.45 -3.14
C LEU A 112 -5.72 -14.12 -2.76
N ILE A 113 -6.43 -15.07 -2.10
CA ILE A 113 -7.81 -14.88 -1.64
C ILE A 113 -7.87 -13.76 -0.60
N GLN A 114 -6.90 -13.70 0.31
CA GLN A 114 -6.81 -12.66 1.34
C GLN A 114 -6.72 -11.26 0.70
N GLY A 115 -5.86 -11.08 -0.30
CA GLY A 115 -5.76 -9.81 -1.04
C GLY A 115 -7.06 -9.42 -1.73
N LEU A 116 -7.75 -10.39 -2.38
CA LEU A 116 -9.06 -10.18 -2.99
C LEU A 116 -10.08 -9.65 -1.96
N LEU A 117 -10.11 -10.23 -0.77
CA LEU A 117 -11.03 -9.83 0.30
C LEU A 117 -10.67 -8.46 0.88
N LEU A 118 -9.38 -8.22 1.13
CA LEU A 118 -8.90 -6.95 1.73
C LEU A 118 -9.15 -5.75 0.85
N ALA A 119 -9.18 -5.91 -0.48
CA ALA A 119 -9.44 -4.82 -1.43
C ALA A 119 -10.80 -4.13 -1.21
N ALA A 120 -11.76 -4.84 -0.62
CA ALA A 120 -13.08 -4.28 -0.30
C ALA A 120 -12.96 -3.11 0.71
N PHE A 121 -12.03 -3.20 1.66
CA PHE A 121 -11.90 -2.20 2.71
C PHE A 121 -11.52 -0.81 2.16
N PRO A 122 -10.35 -0.57 1.53
CA PRO A 122 -9.99 0.75 1.01
C PRO A 122 -10.97 1.26 -0.05
N SER A 123 -11.53 0.36 -0.86
CA SER A 123 -12.43 0.75 -1.95
C SER A 123 -13.80 1.24 -1.46
N LEU A 124 -14.35 0.62 -0.42
CA LEU A 124 -15.72 0.88 0.03
C LEU A 124 -15.78 1.82 1.23
N ILE A 125 -14.76 1.83 2.11
CA ILE A 125 -14.76 2.67 3.31
C ILE A 125 -14.64 4.17 2.97
N ILE A 126 -13.83 4.52 1.96
CA ILE A 126 -13.71 5.91 1.50
C ILE A 126 -15.05 6.40 0.95
N ALA A 127 -15.75 5.53 0.24
CA ALA A 127 -17.08 5.85 -0.27
C ALA A 127 -18.10 6.02 0.87
N TYR A 128 -18.06 5.14 1.88
CA TYR A 128 -18.87 5.25 3.10
C TYR A 128 -18.61 6.59 3.81
N ILE A 129 -17.34 6.96 4.00
CA ILE A 129 -16.96 8.23 4.63
C ILE A 129 -17.56 9.43 3.89
N ASN A 130 -17.45 9.45 2.56
CA ASN A 130 -17.96 10.55 1.74
C ASN A 130 -19.50 10.67 1.73
N GLU A 131 -20.22 9.58 2.03
CA GLU A 131 -21.69 9.57 1.98
C GLU A 131 -22.34 9.78 3.34
N GLU A 132 -21.73 9.31 4.42
CA GLU A 132 -22.34 9.26 5.74
C GLU A 132 -21.88 10.40 6.67
N PHE A 133 -20.72 11.04 6.39
CA PHE A 133 -20.19 12.13 7.21
C PHE A 133 -20.50 13.51 6.62
N GLU A 134 -20.57 14.52 7.47
CA GLU A 134 -20.72 15.92 7.07
C GLU A 134 -19.56 16.34 6.15
N PRO A 135 -19.82 17.02 5.00
CA PRO A 135 -18.81 17.33 4.00
C PRO A 135 -17.55 18.05 4.52
N PHE A 136 -17.70 18.93 5.54
CA PHE A 136 -16.58 19.67 6.13
C PHE A 136 -15.67 18.77 7.00
N ASN A 137 -16.13 17.59 7.45
CA ASN A 137 -15.40 16.66 8.29
C ASN A 137 -14.78 15.48 7.51
N VAL A 138 -15.16 15.27 6.27
CA VAL A 138 -14.68 14.14 5.45
C VAL A 138 -13.15 14.07 5.42
N GLY A 139 -12.47 15.21 5.29
CA GLY A 139 -11.01 15.26 5.31
C GLY A 139 -10.38 14.73 6.59
N THR A 140 -10.97 15.08 7.74
CA THR A 140 -10.51 14.59 9.06
C THR A 140 -10.70 13.08 9.18
N VAL A 141 -11.86 12.57 8.77
CA VAL A 141 -12.17 11.13 8.84
C VAL A 141 -11.27 10.32 7.92
N ILE A 142 -10.99 10.82 6.69
CA ILE A 142 -10.01 10.21 5.77
C ILE A 142 -8.60 10.24 6.38
N GLY A 143 -8.22 11.32 7.07
CA GLY A 143 -6.95 11.40 7.78
C GLY A 143 -6.82 10.31 8.87
N ILE A 144 -7.88 10.05 9.63
CA ILE A 144 -7.93 8.96 10.63
C ILE A 144 -7.83 7.58 9.95
N TYR A 145 -8.55 7.38 8.84
CA TYR A 145 -8.42 6.18 8.01
C TYR A 145 -6.97 5.94 7.58
N ILE A 146 -6.30 6.94 7.00
CA ILE A 146 -4.90 6.86 6.55
C ILE A 146 -3.95 6.59 7.72
N SER A 147 -4.17 7.24 8.87
CA SER A 147 -3.40 6.97 10.09
C SER A 147 -3.54 5.52 10.53
N GLY A 148 -4.75 4.97 10.47
CA GLY A 148 -5.01 3.55 10.75
C GLY A 148 -4.26 2.62 9.80
N THR A 149 -4.18 2.93 8.50
CA THR A 149 -3.43 2.11 7.52
C THR A 149 -1.93 2.08 7.85
N THR A 150 -1.34 3.21 8.19
CA THR A 150 0.09 3.32 8.54
C THR A 150 0.41 2.60 9.84
N VAL A 151 -0.37 2.89 10.89
CA VAL A 151 -0.19 2.26 12.21
C VAL A 151 -0.40 0.75 12.11
N GLY A 152 -1.40 0.31 11.36
CA GLY A 152 -1.70 -1.11 11.19
C GLY A 152 -0.63 -1.85 10.43
N GLY A 153 -0.14 -1.27 9.34
CA GLY A 153 0.97 -1.83 8.59
C GLY A 153 2.24 -2.00 9.44
N LEU A 154 2.52 -1.03 10.32
CA LEU A 154 3.63 -1.13 11.27
C LEU A 154 3.34 -2.14 12.39
N PHE A 155 2.18 -2.05 13.03
CA PHE A 155 1.79 -2.91 14.16
C PHE A 155 1.81 -4.38 13.79
N GLY A 156 1.22 -4.76 12.64
CA GLY A 156 1.21 -6.14 12.17
C GLY A 156 2.62 -6.71 11.99
N ARG A 157 3.52 -5.92 11.40
CA ARG A 157 4.93 -6.31 11.21
C ARG A 157 5.67 -6.47 12.54
N LEU A 158 5.51 -5.53 13.46
CA LEU A 158 6.16 -5.56 14.76
C LEU A 158 5.71 -6.77 15.60
N VAL A 159 4.41 -6.97 15.72
CA VAL A 159 3.85 -8.07 16.53
C VAL A 159 4.29 -9.43 15.97
N VAL A 160 4.17 -9.61 14.65
CA VAL A 160 4.55 -10.90 14.04
C VAL A 160 6.06 -11.13 14.15
N SER A 161 6.88 -10.09 13.95
CA SER A 161 8.34 -10.20 14.10
C SER A 161 8.74 -10.56 15.52
N ALA A 162 8.16 -9.91 16.53
CA ALA A 162 8.45 -10.19 17.93
C ALA A 162 8.04 -11.62 18.31
N ILE A 163 6.83 -12.05 17.98
CA ILE A 163 6.39 -13.43 18.29
C ILE A 163 7.21 -14.46 17.52
N THR A 164 7.63 -14.14 16.29
CA THR A 164 8.50 -15.04 15.51
C THR A 164 9.85 -15.27 16.16
N ASP A 165 10.40 -14.23 16.78
CA ASP A 165 11.70 -14.29 17.48
C ASP A 165 11.65 -15.18 18.73
N PHE A 166 10.57 -15.07 19.52
CA PHE A 166 10.44 -15.79 20.80
C PHE A 166 9.78 -17.16 20.69
N VAL A 167 8.93 -17.39 19.70
CA VAL A 167 8.14 -18.62 19.59
C VAL A 167 8.22 -19.21 18.18
N SER A 168 7.51 -18.65 17.20
CA SER A 168 7.53 -19.06 15.80
C SER A 168 6.72 -18.09 14.92
N TRP A 169 7.01 -18.09 13.62
CA TRP A 169 6.25 -17.31 12.65
C TRP A 169 4.77 -17.77 12.54
N ARG A 170 4.53 -19.07 12.74
CA ARG A 170 3.17 -19.64 12.76
C ARG A 170 2.34 -19.03 13.90
N MET A 171 2.90 -19.02 15.10
CA MET A 171 2.22 -18.42 16.26
C MET A 171 2.04 -16.91 16.08
N GLY A 172 3.01 -16.21 15.47
CA GLY A 172 2.89 -14.80 15.13
C GLY A 172 1.66 -14.51 14.27
N LEU A 173 1.44 -15.30 13.21
CA LEU A 173 0.28 -15.16 12.33
C LEU A 173 -1.05 -15.55 13.01
N ILE A 174 -1.05 -16.58 13.85
CA ILE A 174 -2.25 -17.00 14.59
C ILE A 174 -2.68 -15.89 15.55
N VAL A 175 -1.76 -15.36 16.35
CA VAL A 175 -2.06 -14.32 17.34
C VAL A 175 -2.57 -13.05 16.66
N ILE A 176 -1.86 -12.56 15.63
CA ILE A 176 -2.28 -11.35 14.93
C ILE A 176 -3.62 -11.56 14.18
N GLY A 177 -3.84 -12.76 13.63
CA GLY A 177 -5.09 -13.13 12.99
C GLY A 177 -6.27 -13.13 13.95
N ILE A 178 -6.10 -13.64 15.19
CA ILE A 178 -7.13 -13.59 16.24
C ILE A 178 -7.45 -12.13 16.61
N LEU A 179 -6.43 -11.28 16.76
CA LEU A 179 -6.64 -9.86 17.04
C LEU A 179 -7.43 -9.18 15.94
N TYR A 180 -7.07 -9.44 14.67
CA TYR A 180 -7.77 -8.84 13.52
C TYR A 180 -9.17 -9.42 13.34
N LEU A 181 -9.40 -10.67 13.70
CA LEU A 181 -10.74 -11.27 13.73
C LEU A 181 -11.64 -10.55 14.74
N ALA A 182 -11.13 -10.31 15.95
CA ALA A 182 -11.86 -9.52 16.95
C ALA A 182 -12.20 -8.10 16.45
N VAL A 183 -11.24 -7.44 15.78
CA VAL A 183 -11.47 -6.13 15.16
C VAL A 183 -12.52 -6.23 14.05
N GLY A 184 -12.47 -7.24 13.18
CA GLY A 184 -13.44 -7.44 12.10
C GLY A 184 -14.87 -7.65 12.62
N ILE A 185 -15.03 -8.44 13.68
CA ILE A 185 -16.32 -8.64 14.38
C ILE A 185 -16.81 -7.34 15.00
N ALA A 186 -15.93 -6.62 15.73
CA ALA A 186 -16.26 -5.33 16.32
C ALA A 186 -16.64 -4.30 15.22
N PHE A 187 -15.94 -4.32 14.08
CA PHE A 187 -16.25 -3.47 12.94
C PHE A 187 -17.67 -3.74 12.41
N PHE A 188 -18.03 -5.01 12.23
CA PHE A 188 -19.38 -5.38 11.81
C PHE A 188 -20.45 -4.93 12.81
N MET A 189 -20.18 -5.05 14.11
CA MET A 189 -21.14 -4.68 15.15
C MET A 189 -21.29 -3.16 15.30
N LEU A 190 -20.17 -2.42 15.29
CA LEU A 190 -20.13 -1.02 15.69
C LEU A 190 -20.27 -0.03 14.54
N LEU A 191 -19.91 -0.39 13.30
CA LEU A 191 -20.09 0.52 12.16
C LEU A 191 -21.59 0.72 11.88
N PRO A 192 -22.08 1.97 11.82
CA PRO A 192 -23.47 2.24 11.46
C PRO A 192 -23.82 1.72 10.05
N LYS A 193 -25.06 1.29 9.86
CA LYS A 193 -25.53 0.92 8.51
C LYS A 193 -25.51 2.14 7.60
N PRO A 194 -25.06 2.01 6.33
CA PRO A 194 -25.08 3.11 5.37
C PRO A 194 -26.53 3.53 5.10
N LYS A 195 -26.82 4.84 5.22
CA LYS A 195 -28.15 5.41 4.94
C LYS A 195 -28.26 5.90 3.49
N TYR A 196 -27.15 6.36 2.90
CA TYR A 196 -27.15 7.12 1.64
C TYR A 196 -26.37 6.45 0.51
N GLN A 197 -26.38 5.11 0.47
CA GLN A 197 -25.70 4.39 -0.59
C GLN A 197 -26.32 4.72 -1.96
N ARG A 198 -25.56 5.45 -2.80
CA ARG A 198 -25.99 5.73 -4.18
C ARG A 198 -25.92 4.45 -5.02
N LYS A 199 -27.09 3.97 -5.44
CA LYS A 199 -27.22 2.92 -6.48
C LYS A 199 -26.89 3.54 -7.84
N ARG A 200 -25.61 3.56 -8.24
CA ARG A 200 -25.20 3.97 -9.58
C ARG A 200 -25.24 2.74 -10.49
N GLN A 201 -25.98 2.82 -11.61
CA GLN A 201 -25.92 1.78 -12.64
C GLN A 201 -24.55 1.87 -13.35
N SER A 202 -23.58 1.07 -12.90
CA SER A 202 -22.35 0.85 -13.64
C SER A 202 -22.29 -0.60 -14.11
N GLY A 203 -22.23 -0.79 -15.41
CA GLY A 203 -22.12 -2.10 -16.05
C GLY A 203 -20.67 -2.46 -16.34
N GLY A 204 -20.36 -3.76 -16.47
CA GLY A 204 -19.01 -4.24 -16.80
C GLY A 204 -18.42 -3.66 -18.08
N LEU A 205 -19.27 -3.28 -19.05
CA LEU A 205 -18.82 -2.53 -20.25
C LEU A 205 -18.18 -1.18 -19.93
N GLN A 206 -18.60 -0.53 -18.85
CA GLN A 206 -18.06 0.76 -18.44
C GLN A 206 -16.63 0.61 -17.87
N LEU A 207 -16.32 -0.52 -17.23
CA LEU A 207 -14.96 -0.85 -16.79
C LEU A 207 -14.00 -0.98 -17.98
N ILE A 208 -14.40 -1.72 -19.03
CA ILE A 208 -13.57 -1.91 -20.24
C ILE A 208 -13.33 -0.58 -20.96
N LYS A 209 -14.38 0.24 -21.12
CA LYS A 209 -14.25 1.60 -21.65
C LYS A 209 -13.30 2.46 -20.82
N THR A 210 -13.40 2.34 -19.50
CA THR A 210 -12.55 3.01 -18.53
C THR A 210 -11.08 2.68 -18.74
N PHE A 211 -10.77 1.39 -18.83
CA PHE A 211 -9.42 0.91 -19.09
C PHE A 211 -8.86 1.49 -20.40
N HIS A 212 -9.64 1.38 -21.47
CA HIS A 212 -9.22 1.88 -22.79
C HIS A 212 -8.96 3.39 -22.77
N THR A 213 -9.84 4.17 -22.15
CA THR A 213 -9.69 5.64 -22.08
C THR A 213 -8.50 6.04 -21.20
N ALA A 214 -8.27 5.37 -20.08
CA ALA A 214 -7.14 5.64 -19.20
C ALA A 214 -5.80 5.29 -19.85
N LEU A 215 -5.76 4.20 -20.65
CA LEU A 215 -4.57 3.79 -21.39
C LEU A 215 -4.33 4.61 -22.66
N ALA A 216 -5.34 5.25 -23.22
CA ALA A 216 -5.19 6.11 -24.38
C ALA A 216 -4.49 7.46 -24.06
N ASN A 217 -4.50 7.90 -22.80
CA ASN A 217 -3.83 9.13 -22.39
C ASN A 217 -2.35 8.90 -22.08
N LYS A 218 -1.47 9.27 -23.00
CA LYS A 218 -0.01 9.08 -22.86
C LYS A 218 0.56 9.73 -21.60
N LYS A 219 0.05 10.90 -21.15
CA LYS A 219 0.54 11.57 -19.94
C LYS A 219 0.20 10.76 -18.69
N LEU A 220 -0.99 10.15 -18.64
CA LEU A 220 -1.38 9.26 -17.55
C LEU A 220 -0.57 7.95 -17.54
N LEU A 221 -0.30 7.38 -18.72
CA LEU A 221 0.55 6.17 -18.80
C LEU A 221 1.93 6.38 -18.18
N TRP A 222 2.56 7.53 -18.40
CA TRP A 222 3.85 7.86 -17.80
C TRP A 222 3.77 7.93 -16.27
N ILE A 223 2.73 8.53 -15.71
CA ILE A 223 2.54 8.58 -14.25
C ILE A 223 2.20 7.20 -13.68
N TYR A 224 1.47 6.36 -14.41
CA TYR A 224 1.22 4.97 -14.00
C TYR A 224 2.50 4.14 -13.99
N LEU A 225 3.39 4.34 -14.99
CA LEU A 225 4.70 3.72 -14.99
C LEU A 225 5.54 4.16 -13.78
N VAL A 226 5.51 5.45 -13.43
CA VAL A 226 6.16 5.95 -12.21
C VAL A 226 5.60 5.26 -10.98
N ALA A 227 4.27 5.13 -10.84
CA ALA A 227 3.64 4.42 -9.72
C ALA A 227 4.10 2.97 -9.61
N PHE A 228 4.14 2.26 -10.74
CA PHE A 228 4.62 0.89 -10.85
C PHE A 228 6.07 0.74 -10.38
N LEU A 229 6.95 1.61 -10.86
CA LEU A 229 8.38 1.54 -10.56
C LEU A 229 8.72 1.94 -9.12
N ILE A 230 8.11 3.02 -8.60
CA ILE A 230 8.42 3.48 -7.23
C ILE A 230 7.92 2.49 -6.17
N MET A 231 6.69 1.97 -6.32
CA MET A 231 6.16 1.01 -5.35
C MET A 231 6.83 -0.35 -5.48
N GLY A 232 7.10 -0.78 -6.70
CA GLY A 232 7.83 -2.02 -6.93
C GLY A 232 9.23 -1.99 -6.31
N SER A 233 9.97 -0.89 -6.48
CA SER A 233 11.25 -0.64 -5.83
C SER A 233 11.14 -0.66 -4.30
N PHE A 234 10.10 -0.03 -3.76
CA PHE A 234 9.86 0.03 -2.33
C PHE A 234 9.61 -1.36 -1.73
N VAL A 235 8.72 -2.12 -2.35
CA VAL A 235 8.42 -3.48 -1.87
C VAL A 235 9.61 -4.40 -2.02
N ALA A 236 10.39 -4.29 -3.10
CA ALA A 236 11.62 -5.08 -3.27
C ALA A 236 12.61 -4.82 -2.13
N VAL A 237 12.88 -3.57 -1.81
CA VAL A 237 13.79 -3.22 -0.71
C VAL A 237 13.32 -3.83 0.62
N PHE A 238 12.05 -3.67 0.97
CA PHE A 238 11.52 -4.13 2.24
C PHE A 238 11.22 -5.64 2.31
N ASN A 239 11.04 -6.32 1.17
CA ASN A 239 10.96 -7.77 1.13
C ASN A 239 12.32 -8.43 1.38
N PHE A 240 13.41 -7.82 0.91
CA PHE A 240 14.70 -8.49 0.90
C PHE A 240 15.71 -7.98 1.94
N ILE A 241 15.44 -6.83 2.59
CA ILE A 241 16.32 -6.32 3.64
C ILE A 241 16.40 -7.28 4.84
N SER A 242 15.34 -8.05 5.14
CA SER A 242 15.34 -9.04 6.20
C SER A 242 16.37 -10.14 5.98
N TYR A 243 16.55 -10.60 4.74
CA TYR A 243 17.59 -11.58 4.39
C TYR A 243 18.99 -11.07 4.69
N VAL A 244 19.23 -9.78 4.44
CA VAL A 244 20.52 -9.13 4.67
C VAL A 244 20.79 -8.94 6.16
N LEU A 245 19.79 -8.50 6.92
CA LEU A 245 19.97 -8.16 8.33
C LEU A 245 20.00 -9.38 9.27
N LEU A 246 19.31 -10.48 8.90
CA LEU A 246 19.35 -11.74 9.64
C LEU A 246 20.64 -12.52 9.39
N ALA A 247 21.30 -12.34 8.23
CA ALA A 247 22.52 -13.02 7.86
C ALA A 247 23.78 -12.29 8.43
N PRO A 248 24.94 -13.00 8.54
CA PRO A 248 26.21 -12.36 8.80
C PRO A 248 26.53 -11.27 7.76
N PRO A 249 27.19 -10.18 8.14
CA PRO A 249 27.83 -9.90 9.45
C PRO A 249 26.87 -9.32 10.51
N TYR A 250 25.60 -9.02 10.17
CA TYR A 250 24.70 -8.32 11.09
C TYR A 250 24.07 -9.28 12.11
N SER A 251 23.57 -10.43 11.67
CA SER A 251 22.94 -11.47 12.51
C SER A 251 21.94 -10.90 13.55
N LEU A 252 21.11 -9.95 13.10
CA LEU A 252 20.13 -9.28 13.97
C LEU A 252 18.98 -10.24 14.30
N SER A 253 18.31 -9.99 15.44
CA SER A 253 17.10 -10.72 15.78
C SER A 253 15.91 -10.32 14.90
N GLN A 254 14.94 -11.18 14.78
CA GLN A 254 13.73 -10.93 13.99
C GLN A 254 12.95 -9.72 14.52
N THR A 255 12.95 -9.49 15.83
CA THR A 255 12.35 -8.33 16.48
C THR A 255 12.99 -7.02 15.98
N VAL A 256 14.33 -6.96 15.91
CA VAL A 256 15.06 -5.78 15.42
C VAL A 256 14.76 -5.53 13.93
N VAL A 257 14.65 -6.59 13.14
CA VAL A 257 14.23 -6.48 11.73
C VAL A 257 12.80 -5.93 11.64
N GLY A 258 11.89 -6.34 12.51
CA GLY A 258 10.55 -5.76 12.60
C GLY A 258 10.56 -4.27 12.96
N LEU A 259 11.42 -3.86 13.90
CA LEU A 259 11.59 -2.46 14.30
C LEU A 259 12.07 -1.55 13.15
N LEU A 260 12.75 -2.11 12.13
CA LEU A 260 13.14 -1.36 10.95
C LEU A 260 11.95 -0.65 10.28
N PHE A 261 10.78 -1.27 10.30
CA PHE A 261 9.58 -0.70 9.66
C PHE A 261 9.06 0.58 10.33
N VAL A 262 9.60 0.98 11.50
CA VAL A 262 9.35 2.29 12.12
C VAL A 262 9.76 3.43 11.20
N VAL A 263 10.69 3.21 10.27
CA VAL A 263 11.07 4.21 9.25
C VAL A 263 9.90 4.67 8.38
N TYR A 264 8.79 3.90 8.33
CA TYR A 264 7.56 4.30 7.61
C TYR A 264 6.92 5.57 8.19
N LEU A 265 7.15 5.87 9.46
CA LEU A 265 6.67 7.11 10.08
C LEU A 265 7.30 8.35 9.43
N PHE A 266 8.58 8.27 9.02
CA PHE A 266 9.24 9.36 8.26
C PHE A 266 8.56 9.58 6.92
N GLY A 267 8.09 8.51 6.28
CA GLY A 267 7.35 8.59 5.04
C GLY A 267 5.97 9.23 5.19
N THR A 268 5.27 8.99 6.30
CA THR A 268 3.99 9.65 6.58
C THR A 268 4.15 11.16 6.67
N PHE A 269 5.20 11.63 7.36
CA PHE A 269 5.57 13.05 7.40
C PHE A 269 5.90 13.58 6.01
N SER A 270 6.71 12.85 5.23
CA SER A 270 7.11 13.20 3.87
C SER A 270 5.92 13.39 2.94
N SER A 271 4.92 12.51 2.99
CA SER A 271 3.73 12.59 2.14
C SER A 271 3.00 13.94 2.30
N THR A 272 2.84 14.40 3.53
CA THR A 272 2.20 15.70 3.82
C THR A 272 3.09 16.87 3.41
N TYR A 273 4.38 16.80 3.75
CA TYR A 273 5.34 17.88 3.46
C TYR A 273 5.53 18.08 1.96
N MET A 274 5.82 17.00 1.23
CA MET A 274 6.06 17.07 -0.22
C MET A 274 4.77 17.34 -1.00
N GLY A 275 3.61 16.89 -0.50
CA GLY A 275 2.32 17.26 -1.07
C GLY A 275 2.10 18.78 -1.04
N ARG A 276 2.32 19.43 0.10
CA ARG A 276 2.26 20.91 0.20
C ARG A 276 3.31 21.61 -0.65
N LEU A 277 4.53 21.08 -0.68
CA LEU A 277 5.62 21.62 -1.49
C LEU A 277 5.26 21.59 -2.98
N SER A 278 4.57 20.54 -3.44
CA SER A 278 4.15 20.39 -4.83
C SER A 278 3.07 21.40 -5.25
N ASP A 279 2.25 21.86 -4.33
CA ASP A 279 1.27 22.91 -4.61
C ASP A 279 1.94 24.28 -4.82
N GLN A 280 3.12 24.51 -4.23
CA GLN A 280 3.87 25.77 -4.33
C GLN A 280 4.86 25.78 -5.52
N HIS A 281 5.54 24.65 -5.79
CA HIS A 281 6.67 24.58 -6.72
C HIS A 281 6.38 23.75 -7.98
N GLY A 282 5.19 23.15 -8.08
CA GLY A 282 4.80 22.28 -9.19
C GLY A 282 5.10 20.80 -8.94
N ASN A 283 4.22 19.96 -9.49
CA ASN A 283 4.26 18.51 -9.22
C ASN A 283 5.53 17.84 -9.78
N GLY A 284 5.96 18.19 -10.99
CA GLY A 284 7.11 17.55 -11.64
C GLY A 284 8.42 17.81 -10.89
N ARG A 285 8.70 19.07 -10.50
CA ARG A 285 9.91 19.45 -9.78
C ARG A 285 10.02 18.75 -8.43
N VAL A 286 8.92 18.73 -7.67
CA VAL A 286 8.91 18.11 -6.35
C VAL A 286 8.97 16.58 -6.45
N LEU A 287 8.38 15.99 -7.50
CA LEU A 287 8.51 14.55 -7.76
C LEU A 287 9.96 14.18 -8.09
N ILE A 288 10.67 14.99 -8.92
CA ILE A 288 12.10 14.80 -9.19
C ILE A 288 12.91 14.84 -7.89
N LEU A 289 12.65 15.83 -7.02
CA LEU A 289 13.31 15.92 -5.72
C LEU A 289 13.09 14.66 -4.87
N GLY A 290 11.85 14.17 -4.80
CA GLY A 290 11.51 12.95 -4.05
C GLY A 290 12.21 11.71 -4.60
N LEU A 291 12.30 11.57 -5.92
CA LEU A 291 13.01 10.48 -6.57
C LEU A 291 14.52 10.54 -6.32
N LEU A 292 15.12 11.72 -6.31
CA LEU A 292 16.54 11.90 -5.96
C LEU A 292 16.82 11.54 -4.50
N ILE A 293 15.93 11.95 -3.58
CA ILE A 293 16.01 11.54 -2.16
C ILE A 293 15.89 10.02 -2.04
N MET A 294 14.94 9.40 -2.74
CA MET A 294 14.77 7.95 -2.78
C MET A 294 16.03 7.24 -3.27
N LEU A 295 16.61 7.70 -4.37
CA LEU A 295 17.86 7.15 -4.92
C LEU A 295 19.01 7.26 -3.93
N THR A 296 19.20 8.43 -3.34
CA THR A 296 20.26 8.69 -2.35
C THR A 296 20.12 7.75 -1.16
N GLY A 297 18.90 7.58 -0.62
CA GLY A 297 18.65 6.65 0.48
C GLY A 297 18.97 5.20 0.13
N GLY A 298 18.57 4.76 -1.07
CA GLY A 298 18.91 3.44 -1.59
C GLY A 298 20.42 3.22 -1.68
N LEU A 299 21.15 4.15 -2.29
CA LEU A 299 22.61 4.09 -2.42
C LEU A 299 23.32 4.12 -1.05
N LEU A 300 22.86 4.96 -0.12
CA LEU A 300 23.40 5.01 1.24
C LEU A 300 23.26 3.67 1.96
N SER A 301 22.19 2.93 1.69
CA SER A 301 21.97 1.59 2.26
C SER A 301 22.98 0.54 1.79
N LEU A 302 23.81 0.82 0.78
CA LEU A 302 24.89 -0.07 0.33
C LEU A 302 26.07 -0.09 1.30
N LEU A 303 26.28 0.98 2.07
CA LEU A 303 27.38 1.06 3.02
C LEU A 303 27.23 -0.02 4.11
N GLN A 304 28.35 -0.65 4.47
CA GLN A 304 28.37 -1.79 5.39
C GLN A 304 27.94 -1.47 6.83
N PRO A 305 28.35 -0.33 7.45
CA PRO A 305 27.92 -0.04 8.81
C PRO A 305 26.39 -0.02 8.95
N LEU A 306 25.86 -0.73 9.96
CA LEU A 306 24.45 -0.93 10.20
C LEU A 306 23.65 0.39 10.25
N VAL A 307 24.26 1.44 10.83
CA VAL A 307 23.64 2.76 10.94
C VAL A 307 23.25 3.33 9.57
N PHE A 308 24.05 3.10 8.53
CA PHE A 308 23.76 3.57 7.18
C PHE A 308 22.63 2.76 6.52
N LYS A 309 22.43 1.49 6.92
CA LYS A 309 21.24 0.72 6.50
C LYS A 309 19.96 1.41 7.00
N PHE A 310 19.89 1.73 8.29
CA PHE A 310 18.73 2.39 8.89
C PHE A 310 18.50 3.81 8.35
N ILE A 311 19.53 4.63 8.32
CA ILE A 311 19.45 6.00 7.79
C ILE A 311 19.09 5.97 6.29
N GLY A 312 19.74 5.11 5.51
CA GLY A 312 19.46 4.96 4.09
C GLY A 312 18.03 4.57 3.83
N LEU A 313 17.50 3.60 4.57
CA LEU A 313 16.09 3.17 4.44
C LEU A 313 15.09 4.24 4.92
N ALA A 314 15.44 5.04 5.93
CA ALA A 314 14.60 6.16 6.34
C ALA A 314 14.53 7.23 5.25
N ILE A 315 15.66 7.62 4.65
CA ILE A 315 15.73 8.56 3.52
C ILE A 315 15.03 7.99 2.29
N PHE A 316 15.23 6.71 1.98
CA PHE A 316 14.57 6.00 0.88
C PHE A 316 13.03 6.05 1.03
N THR A 317 12.54 5.73 2.23
CA THR A 317 11.11 5.75 2.56
C THR A 317 10.54 7.15 2.49
N PHE A 318 11.28 8.16 2.99
CA PHE A 318 10.89 9.56 2.87
C PHE A 318 10.72 9.97 1.41
N GLY A 319 11.71 9.69 0.55
CA GLY A 319 11.68 9.99 -0.87
C GLY A 319 10.52 9.28 -1.58
N MET A 320 10.32 7.99 -1.30
CA MET A 320 9.29 7.18 -1.93
C MET A 320 7.87 7.63 -1.59
N LEU A 321 7.53 7.77 -0.30
CA LEU A 321 6.16 8.12 0.11
C LEU A 321 5.82 9.58 -0.24
N GLY A 322 6.81 10.48 -0.21
CA GLY A 322 6.66 11.83 -0.74
C GLY A 322 6.39 11.83 -2.25
N SER A 323 7.17 11.06 -3.02
CA SER A 323 6.98 10.90 -4.47
C SER A 323 5.60 10.31 -4.80
N HIS A 324 5.17 9.30 -4.05
CA HIS A 324 3.84 8.70 -4.21
C HIS A 324 2.72 9.72 -4.00
N SER A 325 2.80 10.51 -2.93
CA SER A 325 1.81 11.54 -2.62
C SER A 325 1.69 12.57 -3.75
N VAL A 326 2.83 13.07 -4.24
CA VAL A 326 2.89 14.04 -5.34
C VAL A 326 2.36 13.44 -6.65
N ALA A 327 2.78 12.22 -7.00
CA ALA A 327 2.35 11.53 -8.21
C ALA A 327 0.84 11.25 -8.20
N CYS A 328 0.31 10.79 -7.07
CA CYS A 328 -1.13 10.55 -6.89
C CYS A 328 -1.95 11.84 -7.07
N GLY A 329 -1.50 12.96 -6.50
CA GLY A 329 -2.11 14.28 -6.69
C GLY A 329 -2.02 14.76 -8.14
N TRP A 330 -0.91 14.48 -8.82
CA TRP A 330 -0.71 14.90 -10.21
C TRP A 330 -1.62 14.16 -11.21
N VAL A 331 -1.95 12.89 -10.95
CA VAL A 331 -2.94 12.12 -11.74
C VAL A 331 -4.25 12.90 -11.89
N GLY A 332 -4.76 13.46 -10.79
CA GLY A 332 -6.02 14.22 -10.79
C GLY A 332 -5.95 15.54 -11.59
N LYS A 333 -4.75 16.13 -11.71
CA LYS A 333 -4.51 17.37 -12.49
C LYS A 333 -4.29 17.07 -13.98
N LEU A 334 -3.70 15.92 -14.33
CA LEU A 334 -3.44 15.50 -15.71
C LEU A 334 -4.68 14.95 -16.43
N ASN A 335 -5.69 14.54 -15.68
CA ASN A 335 -6.92 14.01 -16.25
C ASN A 335 -8.01 15.07 -16.34
N GLN A 336 -8.52 15.33 -17.56
CA GLN A 336 -9.68 16.20 -17.81
C GLN A 336 -11.03 15.44 -17.71
N GLY A 337 -11.00 14.10 -17.53
CA GLY A 337 -12.17 13.25 -17.43
C GLY A 337 -12.49 12.78 -16.01
N ASP A 338 -12.86 11.51 -15.86
CA ASP A 338 -13.20 10.90 -14.56
C ASP A 338 -11.95 10.71 -13.68
N LYS A 339 -11.78 11.61 -12.70
CA LYS A 339 -10.66 11.60 -11.76
C LYS A 339 -10.60 10.34 -10.89
N ALA A 340 -11.78 9.83 -10.48
CA ALA A 340 -11.84 8.61 -9.65
C ALA A 340 -11.30 7.41 -10.42
N GLN A 341 -11.60 7.34 -11.71
CA GLN A 341 -11.14 6.32 -12.62
C GLN A 341 -9.62 6.31 -12.78
N SER A 342 -9.03 7.49 -13.03
CA SER A 342 -7.57 7.62 -13.17
C SER A 342 -6.83 7.30 -11.88
N SER A 343 -7.39 7.66 -10.73
CA SER A 343 -6.82 7.29 -9.42
C SER A 343 -6.87 5.77 -9.18
N SER A 344 -7.95 5.10 -9.58
CA SER A 344 -8.05 3.63 -9.48
C SER A 344 -7.02 2.93 -10.37
N MET A 345 -6.80 3.44 -11.59
CA MET A 345 -5.77 2.92 -12.49
C MET A 345 -4.36 3.15 -11.93
N TYR A 346 -4.11 4.32 -11.34
CA TYR A 346 -2.86 4.61 -10.65
C TYR A 346 -2.58 3.59 -9.54
N MET A 347 -3.58 3.29 -8.69
CA MET A 347 -3.45 2.30 -7.63
C MET A 347 -3.26 0.88 -8.17
N PHE A 348 -3.91 0.53 -9.27
CA PHE A 348 -3.67 -0.76 -9.93
C PHE A 348 -2.20 -0.92 -10.34
N PHE A 349 -1.64 0.06 -11.08
CA PHE A 349 -0.23 0.01 -11.48
C PHE A 349 0.72 0.04 -10.28
N TYR A 350 0.38 0.79 -9.24
CA TYR A 350 1.11 0.84 -7.97
C TYR A 350 1.23 -0.54 -7.32
N TYR A 351 0.13 -1.28 -7.16
CA TYR A 351 0.17 -2.62 -6.58
C TYR A 351 0.70 -3.69 -7.56
N ALA A 352 0.49 -3.53 -8.86
CA ALA A 352 1.09 -4.40 -9.87
C ALA A 352 2.63 -4.28 -9.86
N GLY A 353 3.16 -3.07 -9.71
CA GLY A 353 4.59 -2.83 -9.50
C GLY A 353 5.10 -3.48 -8.23
N ALA A 354 4.39 -3.29 -7.12
CA ALA A 354 4.69 -3.90 -5.83
C ALA A 354 4.85 -5.42 -5.93
N SER A 355 3.93 -6.07 -6.62
CA SER A 355 3.98 -7.52 -6.82
C SER A 355 5.10 -7.94 -7.78
N SER A 356 5.23 -7.29 -8.94
CA SER A 356 6.16 -7.70 -10.00
C SER A 356 7.61 -7.43 -9.63
N LEU A 357 7.98 -6.16 -9.42
CA LEU A 357 9.35 -5.78 -9.04
C LEU A 357 9.68 -6.22 -7.61
N GLY A 358 8.66 -6.26 -6.72
CA GLY A 358 8.82 -6.80 -5.38
C GLY A 358 9.30 -8.25 -5.37
N THR A 359 8.89 -9.06 -6.35
CA THR A 359 9.37 -10.44 -6.53
C THR A 359 10.68 -10.48 -7.32
N LEU A 360 10.78 -9.68 -8.40
CA LEU A 360 11.96 -9.63 -9.26
C LEU A 360 13.24 -9.27 -8.49
N GLY A 361 13.13 -8.43 -7.45
CA GLY A 361 14.25 -8.10 -6.57
C GLY A 361 14.94 -9.32 -5.94
N GLY A 362 14.21 -10.44 -5.78
CA GLY A 362 14.80 -11.70 -5.31
C GLY A 362 15.83 -12.30 -6.26
N VAL A 363 15.59 -12.20 -7.56
CA VAL A 363 16.56 -12.66 -8.59
C VAL A 363 17.86 -11.88 -8.48
N PHE A 364 17.75 -10.56 -8.27
CA PHE A 364 18.90 -9.69 -8.08
C PHE A 364 19.61 -9.93 -6.74
N LEU A 365 18.84 -10.25 -5.68
CA LEU A 365 19.41 -10.62 -4.39
C LEU A 365 20.23 -11.90 -4.50
N GLU A 366 19.71 -12.93 -5.16
CA GLU A 366 20.38 -14.24 -5.32
C GLU A 366 21.63 -14.14 -6.19
N SER A 367 21.60 -13.31 -7.24
CA SER A 367 22.71 -13.18 -8.19
C SER A 367 23.83 -12.23 -7.70
N TYR A 368 23.45 -11.13 -7.06
CA TYR A 368 24.37 -10.00 -6.76
C TYR A 368 24.26 -9.48 -5.33
N GLY A 369 23.53 -10.17 -4.45
CA GLY A 369 23.29 -9.75 -3.07
C GLY A 369 22.52 -8.42 -2.97
N TRP A 370 22.74 -7.70 -1.88
CA TRP A 370 22.06 -6.43 -1.63
C TRP A 370 22.34 -5.36 -2.69
N SER A 371 23.56 -5.34 -3.23
CA SER A 371 23.94 -4.42 -4.31
C SER A 371 23.13 -4.66 -5.59
N GLY A 372 22.76 -5.91 -5.87
CA GLY A 372 21.86 -6.24 -6.98
C GLY A 372 20.47 -5.66 -6.80
N VAL A 373 19.88 -5.80 -5.61
CA VAL A 373 18.56 -5.21 -5.30
C VAL A 373 18.58 -3.70 -5.47
N ILE A 374 19.58 -3.03 -4.88
CA ILE A 374 19.70 -1.57 -4.99
C ILE A 374 20.04 -1.13 -6.42
N GLY A 375 20.82 -1.92 -7.17
CA GLY A 375 21.08 -1.69 -8.60
C GLY A 375 19.80 -1.70 -9.44
N MET A 376 18.94 -2.69 -9.25
CA MET A 376 17.61 -2.75 -9.88
C MET A 376 16.76 -1.52 -9.50
N VAL A 377 16.74 -1.17 -8.22
CA VAL A 377 15.99 0.00 -7.70
C VAL A 377 16.54 1.29 -8.32
N ALA A 378 17.86 1.47 -8.37
CA ALA A 378 18.48 2.64 -8.99
C ALA A 378 18.12 2.77 -10.47
N ALA A 379 18.14 1.67 -11.23
CA ALA A 379 17.69 1.66 -12.62
C ALA A 379 16.22 2.08 -12.75
N ALA A 380 15.34 1.54 -11.91
CA ALA A 380 13.93 1.91 -11.89
C ALA A 380 13.71 3.40 -11.56
N VAL A 381 14.40 3.93 -10.56
CA VAL A 381 14.32 5.35 -10.17
C VAL A 381 14.88 6.26 -11.27
N ILE A 382 15.97 5.89 -11.93
CA ILE A 382 16.52 6.63 -13.07
C ILE A 382 15.50 6.68 -14.22
N ILE A 383 14.84 5.56 -14.53
CA ILE A 383 13.75 5.54 -15.51
C ILE A 383 12.63 6.50 -15.09
N CYS A 384 12.23 6.50 -13.82
CA CYS A 384 11.24 7.46 -13.29
C CYS A 384 11.69 8.90 -13.49
N LEU A 385 12.94 9.23 -13.18
CA LEU A 385 13.50 10.58 -13.36
C LEU A 385 13.42 11.04 -14.83
N LEU A 386 13.83 10.17 -15.76
CA LEU A 386 13.76 10.47 -17.20
C LEU A 386 12.32 10.70 -17.67
N VAL A 387 11.39 9.87 -17.20
CA VAL A 387 9.95 9.98 -17.50
C VAL A 387 9.38 11.29 -16.96
N VAL A 388 9.67 11.62 -15.70
CA VAL A 388 9.12 12.81 -15.04
C VAL A 388 9.70 14.09 -15.66
N VAL A 389 10.98 14.13 -15.98
CA VAL A 389 11.60 15.27 -16.68
C VAL A 389 10.94 15.50 -18.04
N ARG A 390 10.73 14.43 -18.83
CA ARG A 390 10.01 14.55 -20.13
C ARG A 390 8.58 15.04 -19.96
N LEU A 391 7.87 14.54 -18.93
CA LEU A 391 6.50 14.93 -18.66
C LEU A 391 6.41 16.41 -18.24
N GLU A 392 7.32 16.88 -17.39
CA GLU A 392 7.40 18.27 -16.94
C GLU A 392 7.67 19.21 -18.12
N LEU A 393 8.62 18.88 -19.01
CA LEU A 393 8.92 19.64 -20.20
C LEU A 393 7.70 19.72 -21.14
N ALA A 394 6.98 18.62 -21.35
CA ALA A 394 5.79 18.57 -22.19
C ALA A 394 4.60 19.38 -21.61
N VAL A 395 4.50 19.48 -20.28
CA VAL A 395 3.48 20.29 -19.61
C VAL A 395 3.85 21.77 -19.68
N SER A 396 5.12 22.13 -19.46
CA SER A 396 5.61 23.51 -19.53
C SER A 396 5.49 24.12 -20.93
N GLN A 397 5.77 23.35 -21.99
CA GLN A 397 5.61 23.82 -23.38
C GLN A 397 4.14 24.13 -23.72
N HIS A 398 3.18 23.34 -23.21
CA HIS A 398 1.76 23.59 -23.43
C HIS A 398 1.26 24.88 -22.78
N LEU A 399 1.87 25.30 -21.67
CA LEU A 399 1.53 26.58 -21.00
C LEU A 399 2.07 27.80 -21.74
N LEU A 400 3.18 27.66 -22.48
CA LEU A 400 3.78 28.77 -23.26
C LEU A 400 3.05 29.08 -24.57
N TRP A 401 2.20 28.18 -25.07
CA TRP A 401 1.43 28.38 -26.32
C TRP A 401 0.01 28.90 -26.10
N HIS A 402 -0.41 29.06 -24.85
CA HIS A 402 -1.74 29.55 -24.45
C HIS A 402 -1.70 30.92 -23.74
N HIS A 403 -0.57 31.62 -23.78
CA HIS A 403 -0.36 33.02 -23.43
C HIS A 403 0.15 33.78 -24.68
#